data_bc9bc159d825f8c4df5cb2aec19c6a6d
#
_entry.id   bc9bc159d825f8c4df5cb2aec19c6a6d
#
_cell.length_a   1.000
_cell.length_b   1.000
_cell.length_c   1.000
_cell.angle_alpha   90.00
_cell.angle_beta   90.00
_cell.angle_gamma   90.00
#
_symmetry.space_group_name_H-M   'P 1'
#
loop_
_entity.id
_entity.type
_entity.pdbx_description
1 polymer ?
#
loop_
_entity_poly.entity_id
_entity_poly.type
_entity_poly.pdbx_seq_one_letter_code
_entity_poly.pdbx_strand_id
1 'polypeptide(L)'
;MHKKWEKTVIEFIKKGYPSRHEFKRLCRQIVEDFDSLPLKDVKKPRVGVVGEILVKFLPAANNYLVDLLESEGAEAVVPDLMDFLLYCFKNTEFKAQYLGKKKM
;
A
#
# COMPACT_ATOMS: atom_id res chain seq x y z
N MET A 1 -14.26 0.80 -8.11
CA MET A 1 -13.70 1.94 -7.34
C MET A 1 -12.22 2.17 -7.69
N HIS A 2 -11.33 1.21 -7.54
CA HIS A 2 -9.88 1.35 -7.81
C HIS A 2 -9.58 2.00 -9.18
N LYS A 3 -10.04 1.43 -10.29
CA LYS A 3 -9.81 1.98 -11.65
C LYS A 3 -10.30 3.43 -11.85
N LYS A 4 -11.38 3.84 -11.15
CA LYS A 4 -11.86 5.23 -11.16
C LYS A 4 -10.80 6.15 -10.55
N TRP A 5 -10.31 5.80 -9.37
CA TRP A 5 -9.35 6.63 -8.64
C TRP A 5 -7.96 6.62 -9.26
N GLU A 6 -7.51 5.50 -9.81
CA GLU A 6 -6.27 5.43 -10.58
C GLU A 6 -6.27 6.45 -11.71
N LYS A 7 -7.33 6.45 -12.54
CA LYS A 7 -7.47 7.42 -13.64
C LYS A 7 -7.51 8.87 -13.11
N THR A 8 -8.29 9.13 -12.07
CA THR A 8 -8.44 10.46 -11.49
C THR A 8 -7.11 10.98 -10.93
N VAL A 9 -6.35 10.14 -10.24
CA VAL A 9 -5.03 10.51 -9.67
C VAL A 9 -4.03 10.77 -10.79
N ILE A 10 -4.00 9.97 -11.83
CA ILE A 10 -3.12 10.19 -12.99
C ILE A 10 -3.45 11.53 -13.67
N GLU A 11 -4.73 11.82 -13.88
CA GLU A 11 -5.15 13.12 -14.44
C GLU A 11 -4.80 14.30 -13.53
N PHE A 12 -4.95 14.13 -12.23
CA PHE A 12 -4.57 15.13 -11.24
C PHE A 12 -3.07 15.45 -11.28
N ILE A 13 -2.22 14.44 -11.37
CA ILE A 13 -0.76 14.59 -11.47
C ILE A 13 -0.37 15.26 -12.81
N LYS A 14 -1.03 14.90 -13.91
CA LYS A 14 -0.77 15.49 -15.24
C LYS A 14 -1.10 16.97 -15.34
N LYS A 15 -1.98 17.49 -14.49
CA LYS A 15 -2.32 18.92 -14.46
C LYS A 15 -1.20 19.84 -13.93
N GLY A 16 -0.13 19.27 -13.39
CA GLY A 16 0.99 20.01 -12.85
C GLY A 16 0.99 20.04 -11.33
N TYR A 17 1.71 21.00 -10.73
CA TYR A 17 1.93 21.04 -9.28
C TYR A 17 0.65 21.44 -8.52
N PRO A 18 -0.08 20.48 -7.93
CA PRO A 18 -1.26 20.79 -7.14
C PRO A 18 -0.87 21.51 -5.84
N SER A 19 -1.72 22.38 -5.38
CA SER A 19 -1.56 22.98 -4.06
C SER A 19 -1.70 21.90 -2.97
N ARG A 20 -1.09 22.14 -1.81
CA ARG A 20 -1.24 21.24 -0.64
C ARG A 20 -2.71 21.04 -0.24
N HIS A 21 -3.55 22.04 -0.44
CA HIS A 21 -4.97 21.96 -0.14
C HIS A 21 -5.71 21.02 -1.10
N GLU A 22 -5.45 21.14 -2.40
CA GLU A 22 -6.04 20.27 -3.43
C GLU A 22 -5.63 18.82 -3.24
N PHE A 23 -4.34 18.58 -2.93
CA PHE A 23 -3.85 17.25 -2.62
C PHE A 23 -4.56 16.63 -1.40
N LYS A 24 -4.67 17.38 -0.29
CA LYS A 24 -5.39 16.90 0.89
C LYS A 24 -6.85 16.60 0.61
N ARG A 25 -7.51 17.44 -0.20
CA ARG A 25 -8.90 17.22 -0.60
C ARG A 25 -9.05 15.93 -1.40
N LEU A 26 -8.16 15.71 -2.37
CA LEU A 26 -8.15 14.48 -3.16
C LEU A 26 -7.98 13.24 -2.27
N CYS A 27 -7.00 13.24 -1.37
CA CYS A 27 -6.78 12.13 -0.44
C CYS A 27 -8.01 11.84 0.42
N ARG A 28 -8.67 12.89 0.94
CA ARG A 28 -9.89 12.73 1.73
C ARG A 28 -11.02 12.11 0.91
N GLN A 29 -11.24 12.57 -0.30
CA GLN A 29 -12.25 12.01 -1.20
C GLN A 29 -12.01 10.54 -1.53
N ILE A 30 -10.74 10.14 -1.72
CA ILE A 30 -10.38 8.74 -1.93
C ILE A 30 -10.79 7.91 -0.71
N VAL A 31 -10.43 8.34 0.48
CA VAL A 31 -10.76 7.62 1.73
C VAL A 31 -12.26 7.51 1.90
N GLU A 32 -12.99 8.63 1.78
CA GLU A 32 -14.45 8.67 1.91
C GLU A 32 -15.16 7.73 0.92
N ASP A 33 -14.70 7.70 -0.34
CA ASP A 33 -15.26 6.80 -1.36
C ASP A 33 -15.01 5.32 -1.00
N PHE A 34 -13.82 4.96 -0.52
CA PHE A 34 -13.53 3.58 -0.13
C PHE A 34 -14.26 3.18 1.16
N ASP A 35 -14.36 4.07 2.13
CA ASP A 35 -15.09 3.81 3.39
C ASP A 35 -16.60 3.67 3.18
N SER A 36 -17.14 4.29 2.11
CA SER A 36 -18.55 4.19 1.75
C SER A 36 -18.93 2.88 1.05
N LEU A 37 -17.95 2.04 0.70
CA LEU A 37 -18.24 0.79 0.01
C LEU A 37 -18.97 -0.19 0.94
N PRO A 38 -20.08 -0.82 0.44
CA PRO A 38 -20.75 -1.84 1.22
C PRO A 38 -19.83 -3.04 1.44
N LEU A 39 -19.58 -3.36 2.68
CA LEU A 39 -18.80 -4.54 3.04
C LEU A 39 -19.67 -5.80 2.94
N LYS A 40 -19.11 -6.86 2.38
CA LYS A 40 -19.71 -8.18 2.41
C LYS A 40 -19.26 -8.88 3.69
N ASP A 41 -20.21 -9.42 4.45
CA ASP A 41 -19.90 -10.23 5.64
C ASP A 41 -19.45 -11.65 5.21
N VAL A 42 -18.29 -11.69 4.54
CA VAL A 42 -17.67 -12.95 4.10
C VAL A 42 -16.28 -13.02 4.69
N LYS A 43 -16.05 -13.99 5.57
CA LYS A 43 -14.70 -14.27 6.08
C LYS A 43 -13.89 -15.01 5.02
N LYS A 44 -12.84 -14.36 4.55
CA LYS A 44 -11.85 -14.96 3.64
C LYS A 44 -10.56 -15.28 4.39
N PRO A 45 -9.82 -16.32 3.99
CA PRO A 45 -8.48 -16.56 4.52
C PRO A 45 -7.58 -15.38 4.13
N ARG A 46 -6.87 -14.82 5.10
CA ARG A 46 -5.95 -13.70 4.88
C ARG A 46 -4.55 -14.22 4.59
N VAL A 47 -3.97 -13.80 3.48
CA VAL A 47 -2.63 -14.22 3.04
C VAL A 47 -1.73 -13.01 2.98
N GLY A 48 -0.67 -12.99 3.81
CA GLY A 48 0.33 -11.93 3.81
C GLY A 48 1.28 -12.06 2.61
N VAL A 49 1.37 -11.00 1.80
CA VAL A 49 2.34 -10.92 0.70
C VAL A 49 3.58 -10.18 1.19
N VAL A 50 4.66 -10.92 1.38
CA VAL A 50 5.93 -10.41 1.89
C VAL A 50 7.06 -10.66 0.89
N GLY A 51 8.16 -9.93 1.01
CA GLY A 51 9.33 -10.11 0.15
C GLY A 51 10.05 -8.80 -0.13
N GLU A 52 10.91 -8.84 -1.15
CA GLU A 52 11.65 -7.68 -1.61
C GLU A 52 10.69 -6.60 -2.15
N ILE A 53 10.96 -5.34 -1.80
CA ILE A 53 10.01 -4.23 -2.00
C ILE A 53 9.64 -4.02 -3.47
N LEU A 54 10.59 -4.08 -4.39
CA LEU A 54 10.32 -3.89 -5.82
C LEU A 54 9.49 -5.03 -6.38
N VAL A 55 9.84 -6.27 -6.04
CA VAL A 55 9.10 -7.46 -6.48
C VAL A 55 7.69 -7.46 -5.91
N LYS A 56 7.53 -7.11 -4.63
CA LYS A 56 6.22 -7.06 -3.97
C LYS A 56 5.25 -6.09 -4.64
N PHE A 57 5.72 -4.90 -5.04
CA PHE A 57 4.89 -3.85 -5.62
C PHE A 57 4.86 -3.82 -7.15
N LEU A 58 5.59 -4.70 -7.83
CA LEU A 58 5.59 -4.79 -9.28
C LEU A 58 4.86 -6.05 -9.74
N PRO A 59 3.59 -5.96 -10.17
CA PRO A 59 2.78 -7.13 -10.54
C PRO A 59 3.44 -8.03 -11.58
N ALA A 60 4.11 -7.45 -12.59
CA ALA A 60 4.83 -8.21 -13.61
C ALA A 60 6.02 -9.01 -13.04
N ALA A 61 6.64 -8.56 -11.95
CA ALA A 61 7.76 -9.27 -11.31
C ALA A 61 7.30 -10.36 -10.33
N ASN A 62 6.07 -10.27 -9.81
CA ASN A 62 5.51 -11.24 -8.88
C ASN A 62 4.41 -12.13 -9.49
N ASN A 63 4.32 -12.17 -10.82
CA ASN A 63 3.31 -12.94 -11.55
C ASN A 63 1.87 -12.62 -11.16
N TYR A 64 1.57 -11.34 -10.91
CA TYR A 64 0.21 -10.89 -10.52
C TYR A 64 -0.33 -11.63 -9.29
N LEU A 65 0.53 -11.83 -8.31
CA LEU A 65 0.23 -12.66 -7.12
C LEU A 65 -1.03 -12.21 -6.38
N VAL A 66 -1.28 -10.91 -6.25
CA VAL A 66 -2.48 -10.39 -5.58
C VAL A 66 -3.73 -10.80 -6.34
N ASP A 67 -3.76 -10.61 -7.65
CA ASP A 67 -4.88 -11.00 -8.50
C ASP A 67 -5.15 -12.52 -8.42
N LEU A 68 -4.08 -13.31 -8.38
CA LEU A 68 -4.18 -14.76 -8.22
C LEU A 68 -4.81 -15.13 -6.86
N LEU A 69 -4.32 -14.57 -5.76
CA LEU A 69 -4.84 -14.85 -4.41
C LEU A 69 -6.33 -14.45 -4.30
N GLU A 70 -6.70 -13.31 -4.86
CA GLU A 70 -8.09 -12.85 -4.86
C GLU A 70 -8.99 -13.74 -5.72
N SER A 71 -8.51 -14.22 -6.86
CA SER A 71 -9.24 -15.15 -7.74
C SER A 71 -9.48 -16.52 -7.08
N GLU A 72 -8.55 -16.97 -6.24
CA GLU A 72 -8.68 -18.18 -5.43
C GLU A 72 -9.51 -17.99 -4.15
N GLY A 73 -10.06 -16.80 -3.95
CA GLY A 73 -10.97 -16.50 -2.85
C GLY A 73 -10.30 -16.08 -1.54
N ALA A 74 -9.00 -15.81 -1.55
CA ALA A 74 -8.28 -15.27 -0.40
C ALA A 74 -8.37 -13.73 -0.33
N GLU A 75 -8.06 -13.16 0.83
CA GLU A 75 -7.79 -11.73 1.01
C GLU A 75 -6.27 -11.52 1.01
N ALA A 76 -5.74 -10.85 -0.01
CA ALA A 76 -4.32 -10.52 -0.06
C ALA A 76 -4.01 -9.32 0.85
N VAL A 77 -3.11 -9.50 1.81
CA VAL A 77 -2.64 -8.46 2.73
C VAL A 77 -1.23 -8.06 2.33
N VAL A 78 -1.10 -6.91 1.69
CA VAL A 78 0.18 -6.37 1.23
C VAL A 78 0.56 -5.20 2.14
N PRO A 79 1.57 -5.35 3.04
CA PRO A 79 2.08 -4.23 3.82
C PRO A 79 2.51 -3.08 2.92
N ASP A 80 2.13 -1.86 3.25
CA ASP A 80 2.36 -0.70 2.40
C ASP A 80 3.80 -0.16 2.46
N LEU A 81 4.07 0.88 1.70
CA LEU A 81 5.40 1.50 1.67
C LEU A 81 5.74 2.19 3.00
N MET A 82 4.75 2.71 3.71
CA MET A 82 4.95 3.35 5.02
C MET A 82 5.35 2.31 6.06
N ASP A 83 4.72 1.15 6.07
CA ASP A 83 5.10 0.02 6.92
C ASP A 83 6.56 -0.40 6.70
N PHE A 84 6.98 -0.43 5.43
CA PHE A 84 8.37 -0.71 5.08
C PHE A 84 9.34 0.36 5.65
N LEU A 85 9.02 1.63 5.52
CA LEU A 85 9.83 2.71 6.08
C LEU A 85 9.92 2.65 7.60
N LEU A 86 8.80 2.43 8.28
CA LEU A 86 8.76 2.25 9.73
C LEU A 86 9.58 1.04 10.17
N TYR A 87 9.51 -0.07 9.45
CA TYR A 87 10.37 -1.23 9.67
C TYR A 87 11.86 -0.89 9.56
N CYS A 88 12.26 -0.11 8.54
CA CYS A 88 13.66 0.31 8.39
C CYS A 88 14.16 1.11 9.59
N PHE A 89 13.35 2.05 10.11
CA PHE A 89 13.69 2.82 11.31
C PHE A 89 13.80 1.91 12.54
N LYS A 90 12.83 1.04 12.77
CA LYS A 90 12.84 0.10 13.89
C LYS A 90 14.01 -0.88 13.83
N ASN A 91 14.35 -1.38 12.64
CA ASN A 91 15.49 -2.25 12.43
C ASN A 91 16.83 -1.55 12.77
N THR A 92 16.95 -0.24 12.52
CA THR A 92 18.12 0.54 12.89
C THR A 92 18.27 0.63 14.41
N GLU A 93 17.17 0.86 15.12
CA GLU A 93 17.14 0.86 16.59
C GLU A 93 17.53 -0.51 17.17
N PHE A 94 16.94 -1.57 16.63
CA PHE A 94 17.26 -2.95 17.00
C PHE A 94 18.75 -3.26 16.81
N LYS A 95 19.31 -2.92 15.65
CA LYS A 95 20.73 -3.11 15.36
C LYS A 95 21.64 -2.32 16.29
N ALA A 96 21.25 -1.11 16.69
CA ALA A 96 21.99 -0.33 17.67
C ALA A 96 21.98 -1.01 19.06
N GLN A 97 20.84 -1.52 19.47
CA GLN A 97 20.66 -2.12 20.78
C GLN A 97 21.34 -3.49 20.91
N TYR A 98 21.22 -4.36 19.90
CA TYR A 98 21.64 -5.76 20.00
C TYR A 98 22.94 -6.08 19.26
N LEU A 99 23.33 -5.29 18.27
CA LEU A 99 24.51 -5.53 17.44
C LEU A 99 25.62 -4.49 17.65
N GLY A 100 25.50 -3.60 18.65
CA GLY A 100 26.50 -2.59 18.98
C GLY A 100 26.74 -1.55 17.90
N LYS A 101 25.86 -1.40 16.91
CA LYS A 101 25.98 -0.34 15.90
C LYS A 101 25.61 1.00 16.50
N LYS A 102 26.37 2.06 16.17
CA LYS A 102 26.05 3.44 16.58
C LYS A 102 24.64 3.81 16.08
N LYS A 103 23.83 4.42 16.95
CA LYS A 103 22.59 5.10 16.53
C LYS A 103 22.97 6.21 15.55
N MET A 104 22.33 6.22 14.38
CA MET A 104 22.35 7.39 13.50
C MET A 104 21.42 8.45 14.04
#